data_ec5677ab8ad0cbca48c36647e83de531
#
_entry.id   ec5677ab8ad0cbca48c36647e83de531
#
_cell.length_a   1.000
_cell.length_b   1.000
_cell.length_c   1.000
_cell.angle_alpha   90.00
_cell.angle_beta   90.00
_cell.angle_gamma   90.00
#
_symmetry.space_group_name_H-M   'P 1'
#
loop_
_entity.id
_entity.type
_entity.pdbx_description
1 polymer ?
#
loop_
_entity_poly.entity_id
_entity_poly.type
_entity_poly.pdbx_seq_one_letter_code
_entity_poly.pdbx_strand_id
1 'polypeptide(L)'
;ISVTIVIDSKKYILNNVKERLEENLKKYLKEIAFKNSYVSYASIGNIIFNTEGILDYNNLLLNNSSKNINLEEEEIPTLRLLNVEV
;
A
#
# COMPACT_ATOMS: atom_id res chain seq x y z
N ILE A 1 -2.72 6.47 1.64
CA ILE A 1 -3.26 5.20 1.13
C ILE A 1 -4.38 4.76 2.06
N SER A 2 -5.53 4.46 1.51
CA SER A 2 -6.67 3.89 2.23
C SER A 2 -7.05 2.56 1.60
N VAL A 3 -7.35 1.57 2.42
CA VAL A 3 -7.74 0.25 1.94
C VAL A 3 -8.57 -0.49 2.99
N THR A 4 -9.51 -1.30 2.51
CA THR A 4 -10.24 -2.26 3.35
C THR A 4 -9.67 -3.64 3.08
N ILE A 5 -9.25 -4.34 4.14
CA ILE A 5 -8.62 -5.65 4.01
C ILE A 5 -9.42 -6.73 4.70
N VAL A 6 -9.27 -7.95 4.21
CA VAL A 6 -9.77 -9.16 4.86
C VAL A 6 -8.56 -9.92 5.37
N ILE A 7 -8.48 -10.14 6.67
CA ILE A 7 -7.36 -10.85 7.28
C ILE A 7 -7.78 -12.23 7.77
N ASP A 8 -6.80 -13.12 7.87
CA ASP A 8 -6.99 -14.42 8.50
C ASP A 8 -6.91 -14.23 10.02
N SER A 9 -8.02 -13.81 10.63
CA SER A 9 -8.08 -13.44 12.04
C SER A 9 -7.87 -14.61 13.01
N LYS A 10 -7.87 -15.83 12.49
CA LYS A 10 -7.55 -17.02 13.30
C LYS A 10 -6.06 -17.17 13.54
N LYS A 11 -5.24 -16.61 12.66
CA LYS A 11 -3.78 -16.75 12.69
C LYS A 11 -3.04 -15.42 12.91
N TYR A 12 -3.68 -14.29 12.60
CA TYR A 12 -3.02 -12.99 12.56
C TYR A 12 -3.79 -11.95 13.34
N ILE A 13 -3.03 -11.02 13.92
CA ILE A 13 -3.57 -9.86 14.64
C ILE A 13 -3.48 -8.64 13.71
N LEU A 14 -4.56 -7.86 13.63
CA LEU A 14 -4.65 -6.72 12.71
C LEU A 14 -3.45 -5.77 12.81
N ASN A 15 -3.04 -5.40 14.04
CA ASN A 15 -1.91 -4.47 14.20
C ASN A 15 -0.62 -5.00 13.59
N ASN A 16 -0.36 -6.30 13.71
CA ASN A 16 0.83 -6.91 13.13
C ASN A 16 0.76 -6.94 11.62
N VAL A 17 -0.41 -7.22 11.06
CA VAL A 17 -0.63 -7.20 9.61
C VAL A 17 -0.44 -5.78 9.07
N LYS A 18 -0.99 -4.79 9.76
CA LYS A 18 -0.87 -3.38 9.38
C LYS A 18 0.59 -2.91 9.37
N GLU A 19 1.35 -3.26 10.41
CA GLU A 19 2.78 -2.92 10.47
C GLU A 19 3.56 -3.54 9.32
N ARG A 20 3.29 -4.80 9.01
CA ARG A 20 3.94 -5.50 7.91
C ARG A 20 3.58 -4.87 6.57
N LEU A 21 2.32 -4.52 6.39
CA LEU A 21 1.87 -3.83 5.18
C LEU A 21 2.56 -2.48 5.04
N GLU A 22 2.63 -1.70 6.12
CA GLU A 22 3.30 -0.40 6.12
C GLU A 22 4.76 -0.52 5.70
N GLU A 23 5.48 -1.49 6.25
CA GLU A 23 6.87 -1.74 5.88
C GLU A 23 7.01 -2.10 4.39
N ASN A 24 6.12 -2.97 3.89
CA ASN A 24 6.16 -3.39 2.49
C ASN A 24 5.88 -2.22 1.55
N LEU A 25 4.94 -1.35 1.90
CA LEU A 25 4.61 -0.17 1.10
C LEU A 25 5.76 0.84 1.10
N LYS A 26 6.35 1.08 2.26
CA LYS A 26 7.51 2.00 2.36
C LYS A 26 8.68 1.49 1.54
N LYS A 27 8.93 0.17 1.57
CA LYS A 27 9.98 -0.45 0.77
C LYS A 27 9.76 -0.22 -0.72
N TYR A 28 8.53 -0.44 -1.20
CA TYR A 28 8.18 -0.20 -2.60
C TYR A 28 8.41 1.26 -2.99
N LEU A 29 7.91 2.21 -2.20
CA LEU A 29 8.06 3.62 -2.50
C LEU A 29 9.52 4.04 -2.53
N LYS A 30 10.35 3.49 -1.65
CA LYS A 30 11.78 3.73 -1.65
C LYS A 30 12.45 3.16 -2.90
N GLU A 31 12.03 1.97 -3.34
CA GLU A 31 12.60 1.32 -4.53
C GLU A 31 12.31 2.09 -5.81
N ILE A 32 11.14 2.73 -5.92
CA ILE A 32 10.77 3.48 -7.12
C ILE A 32 11.26 4.93 -7.10
N ALA A 33 11.72 5.43 -5.94
CA ALA A 33 12.25 6.79 -5.83
C ALA A 33 13.36 7.01 -6.84
N PHE A 34 13.27 8.08 -7.63
CA PHE A 34 14.23 8.43 -8.68
C PHE A 34 14.29 7.46 -9.86
N LYS A 35 13.51 6.38 -9.85
CA LYS A 35 13.53 5.38 -10.93
C LYS A 35 12.29 5.43 -11.80
N ASN A 36 11.14 5.66 -11.19
CA ASN A 36 9.86 5.66 -11.88
C ASN A 36 9.24 7.05 -11.85
N SER A 37 8.46 7.35 -12.89
CA SER A 37 7.75 8.62 -13.00
C SER A 37 6.34 8.57 -12.40
N TYR A 38 5.97 7.45 -11.80
CA TYR A 38 4.64 7.31 -11.19
C TYR A 38 4.63 6.23 -10.13
N VAL A 39 3.64 6.34 -9.22
CA VAL A 39 3.31 5.30 -8.26
C VAL A 39 2.20 4.45 -8.88
N SER A 40 2.46 3.16 -9.07
CA SER A 40 1.52 2.26 -9.72
C SER A 40 0.42 1.81 -8.77
N TYR A 41 -0.83 2.09 -9.11
CA TYR A 41 -2.00 1.63 -8.37
C TYR A 41 -2.02 0.09 -8.30
N ALA A 42 -1.78 -0.57 -9.43
CA ALA A 42 -1.76 -2.03 -9.50
C ALA A 42 -0.64 -2.63 -8.66
N SER A 43 0.53 -2.00 -8.63
CA SER A 43 1.65 -2.47 -7.82
C SER A 43 1.35 -2.36 -6.33
N ILE A 44 0.73 -1.27 -5.91
CA ILE A 44 0.29 -1.11 -4.51
C ILE A 44 -0.72 -2.20 -4.16
N GLY A 45 -1.71 -2.45 -5.01
CA GLY A 45 -2.67 -3.53 -4.81
C GLY A 45 -2.02 -4.90 -4.67
N ASN A 46 -1.03 -5.17 -5.52
CA ASN A 46 -0.28 -6.42 -5.48
C ASN A 46 0.48 -6.58 -4.16
N ILE A 47 1.11 -5.52 -3.67
CA ILE A 47 1.80 -5.51 -2.38
C ILE A 47 0.84 -5.81 -1.24
N ILE A 48 -0.34 -5.20 -1.25
CA ILE A 48 -1.37 -5.42 -0.24
C ILE A 48 -1.78 -6.90 -0.27
N PHE A 49 -2.12 -7.40 -1.44
CA PHE A 49 -2.59 -8.78 -1.59
C PHE A 49 -1.53 -9.80 -1.15
N ASN A 50 -0.26 -9.51 -1.36
CA ASN A 50 0.83 -10.42 -1.01
C ASN A 50 1.40 -10.20 0.39
N THR A 51 0.86 -9.28 1.17
CA THR A 51 1.27 -9.09 2.56
C THR A 51 0.73 -10.25 3.40
N GLU A 52 1.62 -10.88 4.17
CA GLU A 52 1.26 -12.02 5.00
C GLU A 52 0.14 -11.68 5.98
N GLY A 53 -0.91 -12.47 5.99
CA GLY A 53 -2.08 -12.28 6.82
C GLY A 53 -3.27 -11.65 6.09
N ILE A 54 -3.06 -11.09 4.91
CA ILE A 54 -4.13 -10.51 4.10
C ILE A 54 -4.65 -11.57 3.12
N LEU A 55 -5.96 -11.83 3.19
CA LEU A 55 -6.64 -12.76 2.30
C LEU A 55 -7.19 -12.08 1.05
N ASP A 56 -7.63 -10.84 1.20
CA ASP A 56 -8.21 -10.05 0.12
C ASP A 56 -8.24 -8.58 0.51
N TYR A 57 -8.52 -7.71 -0.46
CA TYR A 57 -8.69 -6.28 -0.18
C TYR A 57 -9.70 -5.67 -1.15
N ASN A 58 -10.23 -4.50 -0.77
CA ASN A 58 -11.05 -3.67 -1.65
C ASN A 58 -10.94 -2.21 -1.24
N ASN A 59 -11.59 -1.34 -1.99
CA ASN A 59 -11.65 0.11 -1.71
C ASN A 59 -10.26 0.74 -1.55
N LEU A 60 -9.30 0.31 -2.38
CA LEU A 60 -7.97 0.91 -2.37
C LEU A 60 -8.01 2.29 -3.01
N LEU A 61 -7.49 3.28 -2.29
CA LEU A 61 -7.36 4.64 -2.78
C LEU A 61 -5.95 5.17 -2.52
N LEU A 62 -5.39 5.84 -3.51
CA LEU A 62 -4.12 6.56 -3.42
C LEU A 62 -4.44 8.04 -3.59
N ASN A 63 -4.22 8.85 -2.54
CA ASN A 63 -4.61 10.27 -2.54
C ASN A 63 -6.08 10.45 -2.96
N ASN A 64 -6.96 9.63 -2.38
CA ASN A 64 -8.40 9.60 -2.66
C ASN A 64 -8.77 9.26 -4.11
N SER A 65 -7.89 8.58 -4.84
CA SER A 65 -8.12 8.19 -6.23
C SER A 65 -7.79 6.72 -6.46
N SER A 66 -8.49 6.10 -7.39
CA SER A 66 -8.23 4.72 -7.82
C SER A 66 -7.33 4.66 -9.05
N LYS A 67 -6.40 5.58 -9.16
CA LYS A 67 -5.50 5.73 -10.31
C LYS A 67 -4.05 5.80 -9.86
N ASN A 68 -3.14 5.60 -10.82
CA ASN A 68 -1.72 5.85 -10.60
C ASN A 68 -1.50 7.31 -10.19
N ILE A 69 -0.48 7.53 -9.37
CA ILE A 69 -0.06 8.89 -9.01
C ILE A 69 1.17 9.23 -9.85
N ASN A 70 1.05 10.25 -10.69
CA ASN A 70 2.20 10.74 -11.47
C ASN A 70 3.14 11.53 -10.57
N LEU A 71 4.44 11.29 -10.73
CA LEU A 71 5.49 11.99 -10.00
C LEU A 71 6.12 13.04 -10.90
N GLU A 72 6.29 14.25 -10.38
CA GLU A 72 7.03 15.29 -11.07
C GLU A 72 8.53 15.03 -10.93
N GLU A 73 9.34 15.68 -11.77
CA GLU A 73 10.78 15.56 -11.71
C GLU A 73 11.29 15.91 -10.30
N GLU A 74 12.15 15.07 -9.76
CA GLU A 74 12.71 15.19 -8.41
C GLU A 74 11.71 14.97 -7.26
N GLU A 75 10.45 14.65 -7.56
CA GLU A 75 9.48 14.33 -6.54
C GLU A 75 9.75 12.93 -5.98
N ILE A 76 9.75 12.82 -4.64
CA ILE A 76 9.99 11.56 -3.94
C ILE A 76 8.69 11.09 -3.31
N PRO A 77 8.18 9.90 -3.67
CA PRO A 77 6.97 9.38 -3.04
C PRO A 77 7.23 8.96 -1.60
N THR A 78 6.35 9.35 -0.70
CA THR A 78 6.41 8.97 0.71
C THR A 78 5.07 8.46 1.18
N LEU A 79 5.09 7.60 2.20
CA LEU A 79 3.88 7.14 2.86
C LEU A 79 3.61 8.03 4.07
N ARG A 80 2.67 8.97 3.94
CA ARG A 80 2.32 9.89 5.02
C ARG A 80 1.22 9.36 5.90
N LEU A 81 0.25 8.66 5.31
CA LEU A 81 -0.92 8.17 6.01
C LEU A 81 -1.32 6.82 5.42
N LEU A 82 -1.53 5.86 6.29
CA LEU A 82 -2.06 4.55 5.92
C LEU A 82 -3.30 4.28 6.75
N ASN A 83 -4.47 4.33 6.10
CA ASN A 83 -5.75 4.01 6.71
C ASN A 83 -6.13 2.59 6.32
N VAL A 84 -6.19 1.71 7.30
CA VAL A 84 -6.56 0.31 7.09
C VAL A 84 -7.83 0.01 7.86
N GLU A 85 -8.85 -0.48 7.14
CA GLU A 85 -10.11 -0.92 7.72
C GLU A 85 -10.27 -2.43 7.51
N VAL A 86 -11.06 -3.04 8.36
CA VAL A 86 -11.34 -4.48 8.29
C VAL A 86 -12.80 -4.73 7.98
#